data_634e83bb4faaf15cb50aa0fe2110e6bc
#
_entry.id   634e83bb4faaf15cb50aa0fe2110e6bc
#
_cell.length_a   1.000
_cell.length_b   1.000
_cell.length_c   1.000
_cell.angle_alpha   90.00
_cell.angle_beta   90.00
_cell.angle_gamma   90.00
#
_symmetry.space_group_name_H-M   'P 1'
#
loop_
_entity.id
_entity.type
_entity.pdbx_description
1 polymer ?
#
loop_
_entity_poly.entity_id
_entity_poly.type
_entity_poly.pdbx_seq_one_letter_code
_entity_poly.pdbx_strand_id
1 'polypeptide(L)'
;MVTLLPAGLSRVVLHRWAVEPRESGVATYTDPFGAGRTTAWPYVRWTSEEREIGFPATALVPSWIARTPPGTWLEIELRARTTSGALTKWYVMARWAEGDADIHRTSLPGQGDGDGDVAVDTFVAARPVTAYRIRVTLHGEGARVGSIGVMASAVRPGSRPSAPGTAGVELDVPPRSQKSHSGHYPEWDGGGDSWCGPASLAMVLGYWGRGPAPAELSWVRPGDPCPSVDHAARDVYDHSYQGTGNWPFCVAYAGRYGLEGFVTRLRSLNELERFISAAIPVITSQSFRDHELPGSGYSTSGNLMVVVGFTPEGDVVVNDPAAPTDDTVRRIYPRAAFEGVWQRGSGGIVHVVHPPGIPLPDSEGNW
;
A
#
# COMPACT_ATOMS: atom_id res chain seq x y z
N MET A 1 -15.52 2.94 -24.72
CA MET A 1 -14.57 3.60 -25.64
C MET A 1 -13.20 3.45 -25.00
N VAL A 2 -12.34 2.56 -25.49
CA VAL A 2 -11.00 2.34 -24.93
C VAL A 2 -10.13 3.50 -25.40
N THR A 3 -9.83 4.43 -24.51
CA THR A 3 -8.89 5.51 -24.80
C THR A 3 -7.51 4.86 -25.02
N LEU A 4 -7.00 4.93 -26.24
CA LEU A 4 -5.64 4.47 -26.56
C LEU A 4 -4.65 5.39 -25.83
N LEU A 5 -4.00 4.88 -24.77
CA LEU A 5 -2.94 5.59 -24.10
C LEU A 5 -1.77 5.88 -25.05
N PRO A 6 -1.11 7.04 -24.93
CA PRO A 6 0.06 7.37 -25.72
C PRO A 6 1.11 6.27 -25.67
N ALA A 7 1.79 6.02 -26.78
CA ALA A 7 2.87 5.04 -26.85
C ALA A 7 3.99 5.43 -25.87
N GLY A 8 4.33 4.55 -24.93
CA GLY A 8 5.41 4.75 -23.95
C GLY A 8 4.97 4.80 -22.48
N LEU A 9 3.68 4.98 -22.18
CA LEU A 9 3.21 4.95 -20.79
C LEU A 9 2.96 3.51 -20.29
N SER A 10 3.15 3.31 -18.99
CA SER A 10 2.75 2.08 -18.29
C SER A 10 1.25 1.84 -18.44
N ARG A 11 0.87 0.57 -18.63
CA ARG A 11 -0.55 0.18 -18.60
C ARG A 11 -0.90 -0.19 -17.17
N VAL A 12 -1.98 0.40 -16.67
CA VAL A 12 -2.46 0.18 -15.30
C VAL A 12 -3.98 0.22 -15.30
N VAL A 13 -4.58 -0.71 -14.59
CA VAL A 13 -6.02 -0.70 -14.29
C VAL A 13 -6.23 -1.09 -12.83
N LEU A 14 -7.17 -0.43 -12.17
CA LEU A 14 -7.65 -0.79 -10.84
C LEU A 14 -9.10 -1.25 -10.93
N HIS A 15 -9.36 -2.49 -10.53
CA HIS A 15 -10.71 -3.00 -10.36
C HIS A 15 -11.04 -3.06 -8.87
N ARG A 16 -12.27 -2.71 -8.51
CA ARG A 16 -12.74 -2.69 -7.11
C ARG A 16 -14.08 -3.39 -6.97
N TRP A 17 -14.30 -4.04 -5.83
CA TRP A 17 -15.53 -4.77 -5.52
C TRP A 17 -15.99 -4.51 -4.08
N ALA A 18 -17.30 -4.56 -3.87
CA ALA A 18 -17.89 -4.90 -2.60
C ALA A 18 -17.82 -6.41 -2.39
N VAL A 19 -17.60 -6.85 -1.16
CA VAL A 19 -17.46 -8.28 -0.82
C VAL A 19 -18.78 -8.78 -0.23
N GLU A 20 -19.39 -9.73 -0.93
CA GLU A 20 -20.64 -10.38 -0.50
C GLU A 20 -20.40 -11.90 -0.38
N PRO A 21 -20.07 -12.41 0.82
CA PRO A 21 -19.82 -13.85 1.03
C PRO A 21 -20.99 -14.72 0.61
N ARG A 22 -20.69 -15.83 -0.08
CA ARG A 22 -21.69 -16.79 -0.59
C ARG A 22 -21.39 -18.22 -0.20
N GLU A 23 -20.20 -18.49 0.29
CA GLU A 23 -19.74 -19.80 0.72
C GLU A 23 -19.43 -19.75 2.21
N SER A 24 -19.58 -20.88 2.90
CA SER A 24 -19.21 -21.01 4.32
C SER A 24 -18.65 -22.39 4.61
N GLY A 25 -17.89 -22.50 5.66
CA GLY A 25 -17.28 -23.76 6.09
C GLY A 25 -16.46 -23.61 7.35
N VAL A 26 -15.60 -24.58 7.61
CA VAL A 26 -14.62 -24.58 8.69
C VAL A 26 -13.25 -24.91 8.09
N ALA A 27 -12.22 -24.14 8.45
CA ALA A 27 -10.86 -24.39 8.04
C ALA A 27 -9.94 -24.38 9.26
N THR A 28 -8.89 -25.18 9.22
CA THR A 28 -7.86 -25.17 10.26
C THR A 28 -6.70 -24.29 9.83
N TYR A 29 -6.14 -23.56 10.78
CA TYR A 29 -4.94 -22.75 10.57
C TYR A 29 -4.01 -22.88 11.76
N THR A 30 -2.71 -23.03 11.47
CA THR A 30 -1.63 -22.98 12.44
C THR A 30 -0.80 -21.75 12.14
N ASP A 31 -0.83 -20.78 13.05
CA ASP A 31 -0.02 -19.58 12.92
C ASP A 31 1.47 -19.91 13.10
N PRO A 32 2.32 -19.74 12.09
CA PRO A 32 3.73 -20.09 12.17
C PRO A 32 4.52 -19.16 13.12
N PHE A 33 4.00 -18.01 13.46
CA PHE A 33 4.63 -17.01 14.34
C PHE A 33 4.08 -17.06 15.78
N GLY A 34 3.00 -17.81 15.99
CA GLY A 34 2.39 -18.03 17.29
C GLY A 34 2.94 -19.23 18.04
N ALA A 35 2.19 -19.72 19.02
CA ALA A 35 2.56 -20.86 19.85
C ALA A 35 2.44 -22.24 19.14
N GLY A 36 2.31 -22.28 17.81
CA GLY A 36 2.18 -23.52 17.03
C GLY A 36 0.84 -24.26 17.22
N ARG A 37 -0.14 -23.60 17.81
CA ARG A 37 -1.48 -24.20 18.02
C ARG A 37 -2.27 -24.16 16.72
N THR A 38 -2.83 -25.31 16.33
CA THR A 38 -3.81 -25.39 15.24
C THR A 38 -5.19 -25.04 15.79
N THR A 39 -5.84 -24.08 15.15
CA THR A 39 -7.20 -23.63 15.52
C THR A 39 -8.14 -23.86 14.35
N ALA A 40 -9.34 -24.38 14.64
CA ALA A 40 -10.41 -24.49 13.65
C ALA A 40 -11.21 -23.18 13.64
N TRP A 41 -11.37 -22.60 12.45
CA TRP A 41 -12.05 -21.34 12.24
C TRP A 41 -13.30 -21.54 11.38
N PRO A 42 -14.48 -21.16 11.83
CA PRO A 42 -15.58 -20.97 10.89
C PRO A 42 -15.22 -19.87 9.92
N TYR A 43 -15.61 -19.99 8.67
CA TYR A 43 -15.36 -18.95 7.67
C TYR A 43 -16.57 -18.70 6.78
N VAL A 44 -16.63 -17.51 6.22
CA VAL A 44 -17.40 -17.16 5.04
C VAL A 44 -16.46 -16.70 3.93
N ARG A 45 -16.82 -16.97 2.68
CA ARG A 45 -15.95 -16.74 1.52
C ARG A 45 -16.69 -16.07 0.38
N TRP A 46 -16.00 -15.17 -0.27
CA TRP A 46 -16.40 -14.57 -1.54
C TRP A 46 -15.30 -14.77 -2.57
N THR A 47 -15.73 -15.08 -3.81
CA THR A 47 -14.83 -15.17 -4.97
C THR A 47 -15.44 -14.31 -6.07
N SER A 48 -14.63 -13.42 -6.67
CA SER A 48 -15.07 -12.57 -7.77
C SER A 48 -15.39 -13.41 -9.02
N GLU A 49 -16.21 -12.86 -9.91
CA GLU A 49 -16.19 -13.29 -11.30
C GLU A 49 -14.80 -13.05 -11.91
N GLU A 50 -14.49 -13.78 -12.99
CA GLU A 50 -13.25 -13.54 -13.72
C GLU A 50 -13.28 -12.14 -14.33
N ARG A 51 -12.21 -11.37 -14.09
CA ARG A 51 -12.09 -9.99 -14.52
C ARG A 51 -11.01 -9.84 -15.58
N GLU A 52 -11.41 -9.42 -16.78
CA GLU A 52 -10.50 -9.08 -17.85
C GLU A 52 -9.69 -7.83 -17.48
N ILE A 53 -8.38 -7.86 -17.77
CA ILE A 53 -7.46 -6.74 -17.51
C ILE A 53 -7.45 -5.74 -18.67
N GLY A 54 -7.66 -6.23 -19.90
CA GLY A 54 -7.62 -5.42 -21.12
C GLY A 54 -6.23 -5.30 -21.76
N PHE A 55 -5.20 -5.86 -21.12
CA PHE A 55 -3.84 -5.95 -21.64
C PHE A 55 -3.07 -7.07 -20.94
N PRO A 56 -1.96 -7.57 -21.51
CA PRO A 56 -1.08 -8.51 -20.82
C PRO A 56 -0.39 -7.82 -19.63
N ALA A 57 -0.78 -8.16 -18.40
CA ALA A 57 -0.20 -7.63 -17.18
C ALA A 57 0.94 -8.50 -16.68
N THR A 58 1.92 -7.87 -16.03
CA THR A 58 3.09 -8.54 -15.43
C THR A 58 3.10 -8.47 -13.92
N ALA A 59 2.26 -7.63 -13.30
CA ALA A 59 2.13 -7.53 -11.85
C ALA A 59 0.70 -7.22 -11.44
N LEU A 60 0.26 -7.84 -10.32
CA LEU A 60 -1.02 -7.55 -9.68
C LEU A 60 -0.79 -7.32 -8.18
N VAL A 61 -1.42 -6.27 -7.64
CA VAL A 61 -1.35 -5.92 -6.21
C VAL A 61 -2.78 -5.76 -5.69
N PRO A 62 -3.25 -6.64 -4.79
CA PRO A 62 -4.51 -6.44 -4.10
C PRO A 62 -4.35 -5.44 -2.96
N SER A 63 -5.40 -4.71 -2.64
CA SER A 63 -5.49 -3.89 -1.44
C SER A 63 -6.94 -3.87 -0.94
N TRP A 64 -7.13 -3.69 0.36
CA TRP A 64 -8.45 -3.83 0.97
C TRP A 64 -8.63 -2.87 2.14
N ILE A 65 -9.90 -2.58 2.42
CA ILE A 65 -10.38 -1.94 3.62
C ILE A 65 -11.24 -2.95 4.36
N ALA A 66 -10.84 -3.32 5.56
CA ALA A 66 -11.50 -4.36 6.34
C ALA A 66 -11.56 -4.01 7.83
N ARG A 67 -12.45 -4.67 8.54
CA ARG A 67 -12.51 -4.70 10.00
C ARG A 67 -12.42 -6.15 10.44
N THR A 68 -11.42 -6.43 11.26
CA THR A 68 -11.19 -7.75 11.84
C THR A 68 -11.15 -7.62 13.36
N PRO A 69 -12.34 -7.55 14.03
CA PRO A 69 -12.41 -7.50 15.48
C PRO A 69 -11.78 -8.75 16.10
N PRO A 70 -11.46 -8.74 17.41
CA PRO A 70 -10.89 -9.91 18.09
C PRO A 70 -11.66 -11.20 17.79
N GLY A 71 -10.94 -12.29 17.55
CA GLY A 71 -11.50 -13.57 17.13
C GLY A 71 -11.73 -13.69 15.61
N THR A 72 -11.18 -12.75 14.81
CA THR A 72 -11.36 -12.76 13.36
C THR A 72 -10.11 -12.36 12.59
N TRP A 73 -10.01 -12.86 11.36
CA TRP A 73 -8.95 -12.52 10.41
C TRP A 73 -9.41 -12.81 8.98
N LEU A 74 -8.65 -12.38 7.99
CA LEU A 74 -8.96 -12.65 6.59
C LEU A 74 -7.75 -13.16 5.81
N GLU A 75 -8.05 -13.92 4.75
CA GLU A 75 -7.07 -14.38 3.77
C GLU A 75 -7.48 -13.87 2.39
N ILE A 76 -6.51 -13.31 1.68
CA ILE A 76 -6.67 -12.82 0.30
C ILE A 76 -5.90 -13.74 -0.62
N GLU A 77 -6.58 -14.24 -1.66
CA GLU A 77 -5.97 -15.11 -2.67
C GLU A 77 -6.28 -14.60 -4.09
N LEU A 78 -5.36 -14.85 -5.00
CA LEU A 78 -5.48 -14.45 -6.40
C LEU A 78 -5.19 -15.64 -7.31
N ARG A 79 -5.96 -15.76 -8.38
CA ARG A 79 -5.76 -16.72 -9.46
C ARG A 79 -5.87 -16.00 -10.79
N ALA A 80 -4.91 -16.20 -11.67
CA ALA A 80 -4.84 -15.49 -12.95
C ALA A 80 -5.02 -16.42 -14.15
N ARG A 81 -5.34 -15.83 -15.29
CA ARG A 81 -5.33 -16.47 -16.61
C ARG A 81 -4.16 -15.94 -17.40
N THR A 82 -3.29 -16.83 -17.84
CA THR A 82 -2.14 -16.48 -18.68
C THR A 82 -2.54 -16.12 -20.10
N THR A 83 -1.65 -15.52 -20.85
CA THR A 83 -1.87 -15.22 -22.28
C THR A 83 -2.09 -16.47 -23.14
N SER A 84 -1.71 -17.66 -22.67
CA SER A 84 -2.02 -18.93 -23.34
C SER A 84 -3.43 -19.45 -23.05
N GLY A 85 -4.18 -18.78 -22.17
CA GLY A 85 -5.53 -19.18 -21.73
C GLY A 85 -5.52 -20.13 -20.52
N ALA A 86 -4.37 -20.61 -20.06
CA ALA A 86 -4.26 -21.48 -18.89
C ALA A 86 -4.53 -20.70 -17.60
N LEU A 87 -5.15 -21.36 -16.61
CA LEU A 87 -5.32 -20.82 -15.28
C LEU A 87 -4.11 -21.19 -14.42
N THR A 88 -3.63 -20.22 -13.63
CA THR A 88 -2.64 -20.47 -12.58
C THR A 88 -3.27 -21.22 -11.41
N LYS A 89 -2.48 -21.64 -10.43
CA LYS A 89 -2.99 -21.98 -9.10
C LYS A 89 -3.57 -20.71 -8.40
N TRP A 90 -4.15 -20.91 -7.23
CA TRP A 90 -4.41 -19.82 -6.29
C TRP A 90 -3.14 -19.47 -5.54
N TYR A 91 -2.76 -18.20 -5.54
CA TYR A 91 -1.66 -17.65 -4.74
C TYR A 91 -2.25 -16.93 -3.54
N VAL A 92 -1.76 -17.21 -2.34
CA VAL A 92 -2.15 -16.47 -1.14
C VAL A 92 -1.36 -15.16 -1.13
N MET A 93 -2.08 -14.05 -1.24
CA MET A 93 -1.48 -12.73 -1.28
C MET A 93 -1.21 -12.17 0.13
N ALA A 94 -2.08 -12.50 1.08
CA ALA A 94 -1.94 -12.04 2.46
C ALA A 94 -2.84 -12.80 3.42
N ARG A 95 -2.40 -12.83 4.70
CA ARG A 95 -3.25 -13.05 5.87
C ARG A 95 -3.22 -11.80 6.74
N TRP A 96 -4.39 -11.28 7.06
CA TRP A 96 -4.53 -10.00 7.76
C TRP A 96 -5.41 -10.12 9.00
N ALA A 97 -4.94 -9.49 10.10
CA ALA A 97 -5.72 -9.16 11.27
C ALA A 97 -5.29 -7.77 11.79
N GLU A 98 -6.22 -7.03 12.40
CA GLU A 98 -5.93 -5.71 12.99
C GLU A 98 -4.96 -5.79 14.18
N GLY A 99 -4.90 -6.95 14.87
CA GLY A 99 -3.97 -7.23 15.96
C GLY A 99 -3.30 -8.59 15.78
N ASP A 100 -2.44 -8.98 16.72
CA ASP A 100 -1.66 -10.23 16.69
C ASP A 100 -2.17 -11.27 17.69
N ALA A 101 -3.34 -11.05 18.31
CA ALA A 101 -3.88 -11.95 19.33
C ALA A 101 -4.41 -13.27 18.74
N ASP A 102 -4.96 -13.24 17.55
CA ASP A 102 -5.57 -14.40 16.88
C ASP A 102 -4.63 -15.05 15.88
N ILE A 103 -4.06 -14.26 15.02
CA ILE A 103 -2.99 -14.63 14.08
C ILE A 103 -2.01 -13.48 13.93
N HIS A 104 -0.79 -13.78 13.51
CA HIS A 104 0.15 -12.77 13.05
C HIS A 104 -0.07 -12.48 11.57
N ARG A 105 -0.26 -11.19 11.24
CA ARG A 105 -0.43 -10.78 9.84
C ARG A 105 0.83 -11.07 9.04
N THR A 106 0.67 -11.56 7.82
CA THR A 106 1.82 -12.02 7.05
C THR A 106 1.55 -12.08 5.55
N SER A 107 2.56 -11.76 4.76
CA SER A 107 2.71 -12.24 3.39
C SER A 107 3.15 -13.71 3.40
N LEU A 108 3.05 -14.40 2.27
CA LEU A 108 3.42 -15.80 2.15
C LEU A 108 4.51 -15.97 1.08
N PRO A 109 5.77 -16.11 1.47
CA PRO A 109 6.87 -16.41 0.54
C PRO A 109 6.84 -17.87 0.07
N GLY A 110 7.61 -18.17 -0.98
CA GLY A 110 7.87 -19.55 -1.42
C GLY A 110 6.74 -20.18 -2.22
N GLN A 111 5.90 -19.39 -2.87
CA GLN A 111 4.80 -19.86 -3.70
C GLN A 111 5.15 -19.98 -5.18
N GLY A 112 6.37 -19.60 -5.58
CA GLY A 112 6.80 -19.50 -6.98
C GLY A 112 6.64 -20.78 -7.78
N ASP A 113 6.23 -20.66 -9.05
CA ASP A 113 6.16 -21.73 -10.04
C ASP A 113 6.38 -21.18 -11.46
N GLY A 114 6.05 -21.98 -12.49
CA GLY A 114 6.22 -21.58 -13.90
C GLY A 114 5.30 -20.45 -14.37
N ASP A 115 4.30 -20.07 -13.59
CA ASP A 115 3.33 -19.01 -13.94
C ASP A 115 3.65 -17.69 -13.23
N GLY A 116 4.25 -17.74 -12.03
CA GLY A 116 4.60 -16.55 -11.28
C GLY A 116 4.98 -16.82 -9.82
N ASP A 117 5.18 -15.75 -9.06
CA ASP A 117 5.47 -15.79 -7.63
C ASP A 117 4.82 -14.60 -6.91
N VAL A 118 4.76 -14.67 -5.59
CA VAL A 118 4.34 -13.56 -4.74
C VAL A 118 5.56 -12.96 -4.05
N ALA A 119 5.91 -11.76 -4.46
CA ALA A 119 6.96 -10.96 -3.83
C ALA A 119 6.33 -9.99 -2.82
N VAL A 120 6.29 -10.41 -1.57
CA VAL A 120 5.65 -9.72 -0.43
C VAL A 120 4.15 -9.50 -0.68
N ASP A 121 3.79 -8.44 -1.39
CA ASP A 121 2.43 -7.96 -1.64
C ASP A 121 2.04 -7.96 -3.12
N THR A 122 2.97 -8.37 -3.98
CA THR A 122 2.83 -8.30 -5.43
C THR A 122 2.88 -9.68 -6.05
N PHE A 123 1.82 -10.09 -6.76
CA PHE A 123 1.95 -11.20 -7.70
C PHE A 123 2.76 -10.75 -8.91
N VAL A 124 3.91 -11.37 -9.12
CA VAL A 124 4.80 -11.14 -10.26
C VAL A 124 4.63 -12.27 -11.24
N ALA A 125 4.08 -11.98 -12.40
CA ALA A 125 3.82 -12.99 -13.42
C ALA A 125 5.11 -13.36 -14.16
N ALA A 126 5.46 -14.66 -14.19
CA ALA A 126 6.52 -15.20 -15.06
C ALA A 126 6.06 -15.21 -16.52
N ARG A 127 4.75 -15.37 -16.74
CA ARG A 127 4.07 -15.23 -18.02
C ARG A 127 2.98 -14.17 -17.87
N PRO A 128 2.89 -13.18 -18.75
CA PRO A 128 1.86 -12.14 -18.64
C PRO A 128 0.46 -12.74 -18.56
N VAL A 129 -0.40 -12.09 -17.78
CA VAL A 129 -1.76 -12.53 -17.51
C VAL A 129 -2.77 -11.53 -18.09
N THR A 130 -3.92 -12.04 -18.53
CA THR A 130 -4.96 -11.24 -19.22
C THR A 130 -6.23 -11.09 -18.42
N ALA A 131 -6.44 -11.97 -17.45
CA ALA A 131 -7.60 -11.94 -16.55
C ALA A 131 -7.23 -12.54 -15.20
N TYR A 132 -8.06 -12.30 -14.19
CA TYR A 132 -7.87 -12.87 -12.86
C TYR A 132 -9.18 -12.97 -12.09
N ARG A 133 -9.14 -13.74 -10.99
CA ARG A 133 -10.11 -13.74 -9.90
C ARG A 133 -9.43 -13.41 -8.60
N ILE A 134 -10.13 -12.73 -7.72
CA ILE A 134 -9.74 -12.50 -6.34
C ILE A 134 -10.68 -13.27 -5.42
N ARG A 135 -10.15 -13.84 -4.33
CA ARG A 135 -10.91 -14.57 -3.33
C ARG A 135 -10.59 -14.02 -1.95
N VAL A 136 -11.63 -13.78 -1.18
CA VAL A 136 -11.53 -13.31 0.21
C VAL A 136 -12.20 -14.32 1.10
N THR A 137 -11.46 -14.84 2.08
CA THR A 137 -11.99 -15.71 3.11
C THR A 137 -11.92 -14.97 4.44
N LEU A 138 -13.09 -14.78 5.07
CA LEU A 138 -13.20 -14.15 6.39
C LEU A 138 -13.37 -15.25 7.43
N HIS A 139 -12.42 -15.35 8.35
CA HIS A 139 -12.39 -16.34 9.41
C HIS A 139 -12.90 -15.73 10.72
N GLY A 140 -13.68 -16.52 11.48
CA GLY A 140 -14.38 -16.06 12.68
C GLY A 140 -15.66 -15.31 12.35
N GLU A 141 -16.36 -14.83 13.38
CA GLU A 141 -17.62 -14.12 13.25
C GLU A 141 -17.44 -12.62 13.45
N GLY A 142 -17.96 -11.82 12.53
CA GLY A 142 -17.95 -10.36 12.63
C GLY A 142 -16.88 -9.64 11.78
N ALA A 143 -15.97 -10.36 11.12
CA ALA A 143 -15.07 -9.76 10.13
C ALA A 143 -15.88 -9.20 8.94
N ARG A 144 -15.42 -8.07 8.40
CA ARG A 144 -16.06 -7.40 7.26
C ARG A 144 -15.01 -6.80 6.33
N VAL A 145 -15.27 -6.86 5.03
CA VAL A 145 -14.49 -6.13 4.02
C VAL A 145 -15.39 -5.03 3.45
N GLY A 146 -15.00 -3.79 3.62
CA GLY A 146 -15.69 -2.63 3.06
C GLY A 146 -15.42 -2.51 1.57
N SER A 147 -14.19 -2.73 1.15
CA SER A 147 -13.81 -2.78 -0.27
C SER A 147 -12.56 -3.63 -0.45
N ILE A 148 -12.44 -4.24 -1.63
CA ILE A 148 -11.21 -4.84 -2.12
C ILE A 148 -10.95 -4.36 -3.54
N GLY A 149 -9.69 -4.03 -3.83
CA GLY A 149 -9.23 -3.67 -5.16
C GLY A 149 -8.06 -4.54 -5.60
N VAL A 150 -7.88 -4.68 -6.90
CA VAL A 150 -6.68 -5.27 -7.49
C VAL A 150 -6.18 -4.33 -8.58
N MET A 151 -4.98 -3.81 -8.39
CA MET A 151 -4.26 -3.09 -9.42
C MET A 151 -3.51 -4.10 -10.29
N ALA A 152 -3.79 -4.11 -11.58
CA ALA A 152 -3.05 -4.86 -12.57
C ALA A 152 -2.22 -3.92 -13.45
N SER A 153 -0.98 -4.28 -13.72
CA SER A 153 -0.07 -3.40 -14.44
C SER A 153 0.93 -4.12 -15.35
N ALA A 154 1.35 -3.39 -16.39
CA ALA A 154 2.52 -3.68 -17.22
C ALA A 154 3.36 -2.40 -17.25
N VAL A 155 4.37 -2.34 -16.36
CA VAL A 155 5.24 -1.17 -16.23
C VAL A 155 6.20 -1.09 -17.42
N ARG A 156 6.36 0.10 -17.98
CA ARG A 156 7.34 0.40 -19.03
C ARG A 156 8.45 1.29 -18.46
N PRO A 157 9.69 0.82 -18.44
CA PRO A 157 10.83 1.64 -18.04
C PRO A 157 11.04 2.83 -19.01
N GLY A 158 11.47 3.98 -18.49
CA GLY A 158 12.00 5.08 -19.31
C GLY A 158 10.96 6.08 -19.81
N SER A 159 9.91 6.38 -19.04
CA SER A 159 9.06 7.54 -19.33
C SER A 159 9.87 8.85 -19.26
N ARG A 160 9.59 9.77 -20.18
CA ARG A 160 10.11 11.14 -20.05
C ARG A 160 9.45 11.83 -18.86
N PRO A 161 10.20 12.66 -18.11
CA PRO A 161 9.60 13.48 -17.06
C PRO A 161 8.42 14.30 -17.59
N SER A 162 7.35 14.33 -16.80
CA SER A 162 6.15 15.09 -17.15
C SER A 162 6.38 16.60 -16.97
N ALA A 163 5.81 17.41 -17.86
CA ALA A 163 5.78 18.85 -17.67
C ALA A 163 4.79 19.23 -16.54
N PRO A 164 5.06 20.31 -15.76
CA PRO A 164 4.13 20.78 -14.73
C PRO A 164 2.74 21.08 -15.31
N GLY A 165 1.70 20.59 -14.66
CA GLY A 165 0.30 20.87 -14.99
C GLY A 165 -0.34 21.83 -14.00
N THR A 166 -0.36 21.48 -12.72
CA THR A 166 -0.86 22.32 -11.63
C THR A 166 0.31 22.73 -10.75
N ALA A 167 0.40 24.00 -10.41
CA ALA A 167 1.52 24.57 -9.67
C ALA A 167 1.02 25.35 -8.44
N GLY A 168 1.90 25.49 -7.44
CA GLY A 168 1.68 26.36 -6.29
C GLY A 168 0.62 25.87 -5.30
N VAL A 169 0.36 24.55 -5.25
CA VAL A 169 -0.57 23.95 -4.28
C VAL A 169 0.23 23.14 -3.27
N GLU A 170 0.00 23.40 -1.99
CA GLU A 170 0.59 22.64 -0.88
C GLU A 170 -0.45 22.37 0.19
N LEU A 171 -0.51 21.12 0.68
CA LEU A 171 -1.43 20.67 1.72
C LEU A 171 -0.72 20.73 3.08
N ASP A 172 -1.44 21.16 4.10
CA ASP A 172 -0.93 21.24 5.48
C ASP A 172 -0.95 19.87 6.16
N VAL A 173 -0.06 18.99 5.73
CA VAL A 173 0.09 17.64 6.27
C VAL A 173 1.07 17.68 7.45
N PRO A 174 0.67 17.20 8.66
CA PRO A 174 1.54 17.26 9.84
C PRO A 174 2.84 16.48 9.61
N PRO A 175 4.01 17.09 9.87
CA PRO A 175 5.29 16.44 9.63
C PRO A 175 5.59 15.37 10.70
N ARG A 176 6.14 14.21 10.28
CA ARG A 176 6.63 13.16 11.20
C ARG A 176 7.89 12.53 10.66
N SER A 177 8.96 12.57 11.46
CA SER A 177 10.21 11.89 11.15
C SER A 177 10.21 10.48 11.75
N GLN A 178 10.53 9.46 10.95
CA GLN A 178 10.80 8.13 11.48
C GLN A 178 12.01 8.11 12.40
N LYS A 179 13.00 9.00 12.18
CA LYS A 179 14.23 9.07 12.95
C LYS A 179 14.01 9.52 14.39
N SER A 180 12.93 10.24 14.67
CA SER A 180 12.49 10.56 16.03
C SER A 180 12.16 9.32 16.86
N HIS A 181 11.98 8.18 16.20
CA HIS A 181 11.68 6.87 16.79
C HIS A 181 12.83 5.87 16.69
N SER A 182 14.05 6.31 16.37
CA SER A 182 15.23 5.44 16.31
C SER A 182 15.42 4.70 17.64
N GLY A 183 15.60 3.37 17.56
CA GLY A 183 15.75 2.51 18.72
C GLY A 183 14.43 2.17 19.47
N HIS A 184 13.27 2.63 19.01
CA HIS A 184 11.99 2.21 19.54
C HIS A 184 11.65 0.82 19.01
N TYR A 185 11.19 -0.08 19.90
CA TYR A 185 10.60 -1.38 19.52
C TYR A 185 11.31 -2.07 18.34
N PRO A 186 12.59 -2.46 18.51
CA PRO A 186 13.41 -3.00 17.42
C PRO A 186 12.89 -4.33 16.84
N GLU A 187 11.98 -5.00 17.53
CA GLU A 187 11.28 -6.19 17.07
C GLU A 187 10.41 -5.92 15.81
N TRP A 188 10.04 -4.68 15.57
CA TRP A 188 9.32 -4.29 14.36
C TRP A 188 10.25 -3.55 13.40
N ASP A 189 10.87 -4.31 12.49
CA ASP A 189 11.73 -3.81 11.42
C ASP A 189 12.97 -3.02 11.93
N GLY A 190 13.52 -3.43 13.06
CA GLY A 190 14.69 -2.74 13.65
C GLY A 190 14.41 -1.38 14.27
N GLY A 191 13.15 -0.95 14.34
CA GLY A 191 12.72 0.31 14.95
C GLY A 191 12.65 1.48 13.97
N GLY A 192 12.57 2.69 14.49
CA GLY A 192 12.28 3.91 13.72
C GLY A 192 13.19 4.18 12.53
N ASP A 193 14.36 3.57 12.45
CA ASP A 193 15.24 3.72 11.30
C ASP A 193 14.66 3.16 9.99
N SER A 194 13.69 2.25 10.07
CA SER A 194 13.04 1.61 8.93
C SER A 194 11.53 1.96 8.80
N TRP A 195 10.99 2.84 9.63
CA TRP A 195 9.55 3.09 9.74
C TRP A 195 9.01 4.17 8.80
N CYS A 196 9.49 4.23 7.56
CA CYS A 196 8.98 5.21 6.58
C CYS A 196 7.47 5.01 6.29
N GLY A 197 6.99 3.78 6.24
CA GLY A 197 5.56 3.47 6.10
C GLY A 197 4.73 3.95 7.28
N PRO A 198 5.02 3.53 8.51
CA PRO A 198 4.36 4.02 9.73
C PRO A 198 4.32 5.54 9.87
N ALA A 199 5.45 6.22 9.64
CA ALA A 199 5.52 7.68 9.73
C ALA A 199 4.68 8.35 8.63
N SER A 200 4.73 7.86 7.39
CA SER A 200 3.89 8.35 6.29
C SER A 200 2.40 8.15 6.57
N LEU A 201 2.02 7.01 7.14
CA LEU A 201 0.63 6.75 7.56
C LEU A 201 0.19 7.71 8.67
N ALA A 202 1.01 7.92 9.71
CA ALA A 202 0.70 8.85 10.80
C ALA A 202 0.49 10.28 10.27
N MET A 203 1.28 10.71 9.27
CA MET A 203 1.11 12.00 8.61
C MET A 203 -0.23 12.11 7.87
N VAL A 204 -0.57 11.11 7.04
CA VAL A 204 -1.83 11.11 6.27
C VAL A 204 -3.05 10.98 7.17
N LEU A 205 -3.01 10.10 8.18
CA LEU A 205 -4.07 9.96 9.17
C LEU A 205 -4.27 11.27 9.94
N GLY A 206 -3.17 11.89 10.39
CA GLY A 206 -3.19 13.19 11.07
C GLY A 206 -3.80 14.30 10.23
N TYR A 207 -3.50 14.35 8.93
CA TYR A 207 -4.11 15.29 7.97
C TYR A 207 -5.64 15.17 7.92
N TRP A 208 -6.15 13.94 7.97
CA TRP A 208 -7.58 13.68 7.98
C TRP A 208 -8.23 13.78 9.37
N GLY A 209 -7.46 14.11 10.41
CA GLY A 209 -7.96 14.12 11.78
C GLY A 209 -8.40 12.74 12.27
N ARG A 210 -7.71 11.71 11.82
CA ARG A 210 -7.96 10.29 12.14
C ARG A 210 -6.75 9.67 12.79
N GLY A 211 -6.93 8.49 13.40
CA GLY A 211 -5.83 7.72 14.00
C GLY A 211 -6.23 7.04 15.30
N PRO A 212 -5.26 6.38 15.95
CA PRO A 212 -5.52 5.64 17.18
C PRO A 212 -5.99 6.55 18.32
N ALA A 213 -6.97 6.07 19.08
CA ALA A 213 -7.45 6.74 20.28
C ALA A 213 -6.39 6.68 21.40
N PRO A 214 -6.40 7.60 22.38
CA PRO A 214 -5.44 7.59 23.50
C PRO A 214 -5.33 6.24 24.21
N ALA A 215 -6.42 5.51 24.37
CA ALA A 215 -6.42 4.18 24.98
C ALA A 215 -5.64 3.14 24.17
N GLU A 216 -5.64 3.24 22.83
CA GLU A 216 -4.86 2.35 21.95
C GLU A 216 -3.36 2.66 22.01
N LEU A 217 -2.99 3.87 22.44
CA LEU A 217 -1.61 4.34 22.55
C LEU A 217 -1.01 4.14 23.94
N SER A 218 -1.76 3.65 24.91
CA SER A 218 -1.35 3.56 26.33
C SER A 218 -0.14 2.66 26.58
N TRP A 219 0.18 1.76 25.67
CA TRP A 219 1.34 0.87 25.73
C TRP A 219 2.63 1.52 25.20
N VAL A 220 2.52 2.63 24.46
CA VAL A 220 3.69 3.34 23.95
C VAL A 220 4.38 4.05 25.12
N ARG A 221 5.70 4.06 25.09
CA ARG A 221 6.50 4.64 26.17
C ARG A 221 6.14 6.11 26.44
N PRO A 222 6.11 6.54 27.70
CA PRO A 222 5.88 7.94 28.03
C PRO A 222 6.90 8.89 27.39
N GLY A 223 6.43 10.05 26.94
CA GLY A 223 7.29 11.07 26.32
C GLY A 223 7.64 10.81 24.86
N ASP A 224 7.01 9.83 24.22
CA ASP A 224 7.14 9.59 22.80
C ASP A 224 6.69 10.82 21.99
N PRO A 225 7.47 11.25 20.96
CA PRO A 225 7.12 12.45 20.17
C PRO A 225 5.86 12.28 19.33
N CYS A 226 5.57 11.06 18.87
CA CYS A 226 4.36 10.76 18.10
C CYS A 226 3.96 9.28 18.25
N PRO A 227 3.27 8.90 19.35
CA PRO A 227 2.90 7.51 19.64
C PRO A 227 2.13 6.78 18.52
N SER A 228 1.47 7.52 17.62
CA SER A 228 0.78 6.93 16.47
C SER A 228 1.73 6.32 15.43
N VAL A 229 2.98 6.74 15.37
CA VAL A 229 4.00 6.12 14.50
C VAL A 229 4.36 4.74 15.02
N ASP A 230 4.62 4.61 16.33
CA ASP A 230 4.93 3.33 16.99
C ASP A 230 3.74 2.36 16.87
N HIS A 231 2.53 2.89 17.07
CA HIS A 231 1.31 2.10 16.91
C HIS A 231 1.15 1.59 15.48
N ALA A 232 1.37 2.44 14.48
CA ALA A 232 1.33 2.04 13.09
C ALA A 232 2.40 0.99 12.78
N ALA A 233 3.63 1.16 13.29
CA ALA A 233 4.73 0.20 13.08
C ALA A 233 4.36 -1.20 13.57
N ARG A 234 3.79 -1.34 14.77
CA ARG A 234 3.30 -2.60 15.30
C ARG A 234 2.20 -3.21 14.41
N ASP A 235 1.23 -2.38 14.02
CA ASP A 235 -0.02 -2.87 13.44
C ASP A 235 0.01 -2.99 11.90
N VAL A 236 1.13 -2.60 11.24
CA VAL A 236 1.40 -2.90 9.82
C VAL A 236 2.54 -3.91 9.61
N TYR A 237 3.22 -4.33 10.70
CA TYR A 237 4.37 -5.23 10.59
C TYR A 237 3.96 -6.56 9.96
N ASP A 238 4.68 -6.94 8.90
CA ASP A 238 4.52 -8.21 8.19
C ASP A 238 5.54 -9.22 8.72
N HIS A 239 5.07 -10.27 9.37
CA HIS A 239 5.91 -11.20 10.10
C HIS A 239 6.81 -12.07 9.21
N SER A 240 6.41 -12.41 7.98
CA SER A 240 7.28 -13.12 7.02
C SER A 240 8.29 -12.19 6.36
N TYR A 241 7.83 -11.03 5.94
CA TYR A 241 8.67 -10.01 5.32
C TYR A 241 9.63 -9.36 6.31
N GLN A 242 9.29 -9.40 7.62
CA GLN A 242 10.00 -8.73 8.71
C GLN A 242 10.15 -7.23 8.48
N GLY A 243 9.10 -6.60 7.98
CA GLY A 243 9.12 -5.20 7.60
C GLY A 243 7.78 -4.50 7.76
N THR A 244 7.82 -3.17 7.81
CA THR A 244 6.67 -2.28 7.95
C THR A 244 6.24 -1.63 6.62
N GLY A 245 6.85 -2.05 5.51
CA GLY A 245 6.65 -1.49 4.18
C GLY A 245 5.69 -2.25 3.27
N ASN A 246 4.93 -3.24 3.76
CA ASN A 246 3.91 -3.94 2.97
C ASN A 246 2.80 -2.96 2.58
N TRP A 247 2.66 -2.70 1.28
CA TRP A 247 1.77 -1.64 0.77
C TRP A 247 0.29 -1.86 1.12
N PRO A 248 -0.31 -3.04 0.86
CA PRO A 248 -1.67 -3.32 1.27
C PRO A 248 -1.91 -3.21 2.77
N PHE A 249 -0.94 -3.62 3.62
CA PHE A 249 -1.07 -3.53 5.06
C PHE A 249 -1.16 -2.09 5.54
N CYS A 250 -0.39 -1.19 4.92
CA CYS A 250 -0.49 0.24 5.18
C CYS A 250 -1.89 0.79 4.87
N VAL A 251 -2.47 0.39 3.74
CA VAL A 251 -3.84 0.81 3.38
C VAL A 251 -4.88 0.20 4.30
N ALA A 252 -4.76 -1.09 4.61
CA ALA A 252 -5.69 -1.79 5.51
C ALA A 252 -5.68 -1.18 6.92
N TYR A 253 -4.52 -0.78 7.43
CA TYR A 253 -4.39 -0.08 8.70
C TYR A 253 -5.21 1.23 8.73
N ALA A 254 -5.14 2.03 7.66
CA ALA A 254 -5.91 3.27 7.55
C ALA A 254 -7.43 3.01 7.60
N GLY A 255 -7.87 1.89 7.02
CA GLY A 255 -9.27 1.45 7.05
C GLY A 255 -9.82 1.24 8.47
N ARG A 256 -8.98 0.89 9.43
CA ARG A 256 -9.34 0.78 10.85
C ARG A 256 -9.89 2.07 11.43
N TYR A 257 -9.47 3.20 10.90
CA TYR A 257 -9.87 4.55 11.36
C TYR A 257 -10.94 5.19 10.49
N GLY A 258 -11.69 4.38 9.73
CA GLY A 258 -12.83 4.83 8.94
C GLY A 258 -12.44 5.57 7.67
N LEU A 259 -11.23 5.32 7.16
CA LEU A 259 -10.78 5.81 5.86
C LEU A 259 -10.98 4.74 4.80
N GLU A 260 -11.16 5.17 3.57
CA GLU A 260 -11.06 4.37 2.37
C GLU A 260 -9.64 4.46 1.80
N GLY A 261 -9.26 3.50 0.98
CA GLY A 261 -7.97 3.56 0.32
C GLY A 261 -7.70 2.37 -0.58
N PHE A 262 -6.65 2.51 -1.36
CA PHE A 262 -6.17 1.49 -2.30
C PHE A 262 -4.70 1.72 -2.65
N VAL A 263 -4.06 0.66 -3.13
CA VAL A 263 -2.75 0.73 -3.78
C VAL A 263 -2.97 0.75 -5.28
N THR A 264 -2.31 1.68 -5.96
CA THR A 264 -2.30 1.73 -7.42
C THR A 264 -0.97 2.26 -7.96
N ARG A 265 -0.88 2.41 -9.29
CA ARG A 265 0.24 3.06 -9.97
C ARG A 265 -0.26 4.29 -10.70
N LEU A 266 0.44 5.39 -10.52
CA LEU A 266 0.27 6.57 -11.35
C LEU A 266 1.37 6.60 -12.43
N ARG A 267 1.00 7.04 -13.60
CA ARG A 267 1.87 7.01 -14.78
C ARG A 267 2.83 8.20 -14.85
N SER A 268 2.49 9.28 -14.14
CA SER A 268 3.25 10.53 -14.12
C SER A 268 2.89 11.40 -12.90
N LEU A 269 3.70 12.41 -12.65
CA LEU A 269 3.37 13.43 -11.66
C LEU A 269 2.12 14.24 -12.02
N ASN A 270 1.72 14.33 -13.31
CA ASN A 270 0.47 14.99 -13.68
C ASN A 270 -0.76 14.26 -13.11
N GLU A 271 -0.74 12.92 -13.03
CA GLU A 271 -1.80 12.18 -12.35
C GLU A 271 -1.79 12.46 -10.84
N LEU A 272 -0.60 12.56 -10.24
CA LEU A 272 -0.46 12.87 -8.83
C LEU A 272 -0.91 14.30 -8.50
N GLU A 273 -0.65 15.27 -9.36
CA GLU A 273 -1.15 16.65 -9.25
C GLU A 273 -2.68 16.70 -9.14
N ARG A 274 -3.41 15.79 -9.80
CA ARG A 274 -4.87 15.70 -9.69
C ARG A 274 -5.33 15.40 -8.26
N PHE A 275 -4.62 14.51 -7.56
CA PHE A 275 -4.91 14.17 -6.15
C PHE A 275 -4.61 15.36 -5.24
N ILE A 276 -3.47 16.02 -5.41
CA ILE A 276 -3.12 17.21 -4.62
C ILE A 276 -4.13 18.33 -4.85
N SER A 277 -4.58 18.55 -6.09
CA SER A 277 -5.63 19.53 -6.43
C SER A 277 -7.00 19.18 -5.82
N ALA A 278 -7.25 17.88 -5.58
CA ALA A 278 -8.41 17.38 -4.86
C ALA A 278 -8.23 17.39 -3.32
N ALA A 279 -7.16 17.99 -2.80
CA ALA A 279 -6.77 18.01 -1.39
C ALA A 279 -6.53 16.62 -0.79
N ILE A 280 -6.02 15.68 -1.58
CA ILE A 280 -5.69 14.31 -1.17
C ILE A 280 -4.17 14.14 -1.18
N PRO A 281 -3.48 14.10 -0.02
CA PRO A 281 -2.06 13.78 0.04
C PRO A 281 -1.83 12.31 -0.35
N VAL A 282 -0.72 12.02 -1.01
CA VAL A 282 -0.46 10.70 -1.59
C VAL A 282 0.87 10.15 -1.08
N ILE A 283 0.87 8.93 -0.55
CA ILE A 283 2.10 8.23 -0.19
C ILE A 283 2.66 7.58 -1.46
N THR A 284 3.93 7.85 -1.74
CA THR A 284 4.65 7.32 -2.91
C THR A 284 5.80 6.41 -2.46
N SER A 285 6.16 5.41 -3.27
CA SER A 285 7.23 4.44 -2.98
C SER A 285 8.40 4.65 -3.94
N GLN A 286 9.59 4.96 -3.42
CA GLN A 286 10.81 5.25 -4.18
C GLN A 286 11.96 4.33 -3.79
N SER A 287 12.91 4.13 -4.73
CA SER A 287 14.25 3.64 -4.46
C SER A 287 15.26 4.46 -5.24
N PHE A 288 16.37 4.84 -4.62
CA PHE A 288 17.38 5.69 -5.25
C PHE A 288 18.73 5.65 -4.55
N ARG A 289 19.77 6.05 -5.30
CA ARG A 289 21.03 6.51 -4.76
C ARG A 289 20.96 8.01 -4.46
N ASP A 290 21.75 8.50 -3.49
CA ASP A 290 21.73 9.90 -3.06
C ASP A 290 21.90 10.92 -4.21
N HIS A 291 22.77 10.61 -5.18
CA HIS A 291 23.01 11.45 -6.35
C HIS A 291 21.84 11.45 -7.37
N GLU A 292 20.90 10.49 -7.29
CA GLU A 292 19.73 10.40 -8.18
C GLU A 292 18.57 11.28 -7.72
N LEU A 293 18.53 11.62 -6.42
CA LEU A 293 17.53 12.53 -5.84
C LEU A 293 18.25 13.66 -5.07
N PRO A 294 18.69 14.73 -5.78
CA PRO A 294 19.40 15.84 -5.17
C PRO A 294 18.61 16.44 -3.99
N GLY A 295 19.28 16.62 -2.86
CA GLY A 295 18.67 17.13 -1.62
C GLY A 295 18.18 16.04 -0.67
N SER A 296 18.20 14.76 -1.04
CA SER A 296 17.84 13.67 -0.14
C SER A 296 18.89 13.46 0.95
N GLY A 297 20.17 13.41 0.58
CA GLY A 297 21.29 13.18 1.49
C GLY A 297 21.41 11.74 1.99
N TYR A 298 20.72 10.78 1.34
CA TYR A 298 20.79 9.36 1.64
C TYR A 298 20.46 8.50 0.42
N SER A 299 20.76 7.22 0.51
CA SER A 299 20.35 6.20 -0.47
C SER A 299 19.39 5.21 0.17
N THR A 300 18.48 4.64 -0.63
CA THR A 300 17.50 3.67 -0.15
C THR A 300 17.15 2.64 -1.22
N SER A 301 16.92 1.39 -0.80
CA SER A 301 16.32 0.34 -1.63
C SER A 301 14.79 0.39 -1.65
N GLY A 302 14.18 1.14 -0.73
CA GLY A 302 12.74 1.37 -0.64
C GLY A 302 12.45 2.39 0.46
N ASN A 303 11.72 3.45 0.11
CA ASN A 303 11.26 4.46 1.06
C ASN A 303 9.86 4.93 0.67
N LEU A 304 9.02 5.14 1.66
CA LEU A 304 7.70 5.74 1.51
C LEU A 304 7.78 7.20 1.93
N MET A 305 7.26 8.10 1.09
CA MET A 305 7.17 9.54 1.36
C MET A 305 5.76 10.03 1.09
N VAL A 306 5.35 11.11 1.73
CA VAL A 306 4.07 11.75 1.45
C VAL A 306 4.29 12.94 0.52
N VAL A 307 3.78 12.88 -0.69
CA VAL A 307 3.69 14.07 -1.55
C VAL A 307 2.56 14.94 -1.02
N VAL A 308 2.91 16.19 -0.69
CA VAL A 308 2.00 17.16 -0.09
C VAL A 308 1.73 18.36 -1.00
N GLY A 309 2.49 18.53 -2.08
CA GLY A 309 2.29 19.67 -2.95
C GLY A 309 3.26 19.77 -4.11
N PHE A 310 3.15 20.89 -4.80
CA PHE A 310 4.03 21.30 -5.90
C PHE A 310 4.33 22.78 -5.78
N THR A 311 5.60 23.17 -6.00
CA THR A 311 5.99 24.58 -6.03
C THR A 311 5.39 25.29 -7.25
N PRO A 312 5.40 26.63 -7.31
CA PRO A 312 4.99 27.37 -8.51
C PRO A 312 5.74 26.94 -9.78
N GLU A 313 6.99 26.48 -9.66
CA GLU A 313 7.84 25.98 -10.75
C GLU A 313 7.53 24.52 -11.12
N GLY A 314 6.74 23.82 -10.27
CA GLY A 314 6.31 22.43 -10.48
C GLY A 314 7.22 21.38 -9.83
N ASP A 315 8.18 21.78 -8.99
CA ASP A 315 8.97 20.87 -8.17
C ASP A 315 8.10 20.22 -7.09
N VAL A 316 8.49 19.02 -6.65
CA VAL A 316 7.65 18.20 -5.76
C VAL A 316 7.90 18.54 -4.30
N VAL A 317 6.87 18.97 -3.59
CA VAL A 317 6.92 19.17 -2.14
C VAL A 317 6.51 17.88 -1.45
N VAL A 318 7.39 17.36 -0.62
CA VAL A 318 7.16 16.10 0.12
C VAL A 318 7.38 16.28 1.61
N ASN A 319 6.71 15.47 2.40
CA ASN A 319 7.15 15.13 3.74
C ASN A 319 7.92 13.81 3.64
N ASP A 320 9.24 13.89 3.76
CA ASP A 320 10.16 12.75 3.72
C ASP A 320 10.48 12.26 5.13
N PRO A 321 9.92 11.11 5.56
CA PRO A 321 10.09 10.64 6.94
C PRO A 321 11.54 10.24 7.29
N ALA A 322 12.42 10.04 6.30
CA ALA A 322 13.83 9.74 6.53
C ALA A 322 14.65 10.96 6.98
N ALA A 323 14.05 12.15 6.98
CA ALA A 323 14.68 13.35 7.53
C ALA A 323 14.94 13.22 9.04
N PRO A 324 15.98 13.89 9.58
CA PRO A 324 16.41 13.69 10.97
C PRO A 324 15.37 14.05 12.04
N THR A 325 14.55 15.05 11.80
CA THR A 325 13.56 15.58 12.76
C THR A 325 12.28 15.97 12.05
N ASP A 326 11.18 16.09 12.79
CA ASP A 326 9.88 16.53 12.26
C ASP A 326 9.98 17.85 11.49
N ASP A 327 10.76 18.82 12.01
CA ASP A 327 10.95 20.13 11.38
C ASP A 327 11.68 20.07 10.03
N THR A 328 12.36 18.97 9.73
CA THR A 328 13.17 18.80 8.52
C THR A 328 12.56 17.84 7.49
N VAL A 329 11.41 17.24 7.79
CA VAL A 329 10.76 16.29 6.86
C VAL A 329 10.21 16.97 5.61
N ARG A 330 9.77 18.22 5.69
CA ARG A 330 9.31 18.95 4.52
C ARG A 330 10.50 19.27 3.62
N ARG A 331 10.49 18.72 2.42
CA ARG A 331 11.55 18.88 1.42
C ARG A 331 10.98 19.22 0.05
N ILE A 332 11.78 19.84 -0.79
CA ILE A 332 11.47 20.10 -2.18
C ILE A 332 12.46 19.33 -3.03
N TYR A 333 11.95 18.49 -3.91
CA TYR A 333 12.75 17.70 -4.83
C TYR A 333 12.51 18.14 -6.27
N PRO A 334 13.59 18.24 -7.09
CA PRO A 334 13.44 18.55 -8.51
C PRO A 334 12.49 17.56 -9.17
N ARG A 335 11.48 18.07 -9.90
CA ARG A 335 10.42 17.29 -10.54
C ARG A 335 10.93 16.08 -11.33
N ALA A 336 11.86 16.31 -12.24
CA ALA A 336 12.37 15.25 -13.10
C ALA A 336 13.14 14.17 -12.33
N ALA A 337 13.89 14.56 -11.28
CA ALA A 337 14.62 13.62 -10.44
C ALA A 337 13.65 12.76 -9.62
N PHE A 338 12.67 13.39 -8.95
CA PHE A 338 11.67 12.68 -8.16
C PHE A 338 10.85 11.71 -9.02
N GLU A 339 10.30 12.18 -10.14
CA GLU A 339 9.53 11.32 -11.05
C GLU A 339 10.38 10.15 -11.57
N GLY A 340 11.65 10.43 -11.90
CA GLY A 340 12.59 9.42 -12.36
C GLY A 340 12.82 8.30 -11.34
N VAL A 341 13.13 8.63 -10.08
CA VAL A 341 13.40 7.62 -9.04
C VAL A 341 12.12 6.89 -8.63
N TRP A 342 10.97 7.57 -8.57
CA TRP A 342 9.69 6.98 -8.29
C TRP A 342 9.23 5.98 -9.37
N GLN A 343 9.30 6.37 -10.64
CA GLN A 343 8.90 5.50 -11.75
C GLN A 343 9.86 4.32 -11.93
N ARG A 344 11.17 4.51 -11.79
CA ARG A 344 12.14 3.40 -11.87
C ARG A 344 12.10 2.49 -10.64
N GLY A 345 11.93 3.07 -9.46
CA GLY A 345 11.99 2.34 -8.20
C GLY A 345 10.81 1.40 -7.98
N SER A 346 9.61 1.91 -8.17
CA SER A 346 8.39 1.14 -7.89
C SER A 346 7.43 1.04 -9.10
N GLY A 347 7.72 1.72 -10.21
CA GLY A 347 6.79 1.84 -11.35
C GLY A 347 5.60 2.74 -11.02
N GLY A 348 5.78 3.75 -10.21
CA GLY A 348 4.76 4.73 -9.89
C GLY A 348 3.76 4.30 -8.79
N ILE A 349 4.14 3.40 -7.90
CA ILE A 349 3.28 2.97 -6.78
C ILE A 349 2.90 4.16 -5.91
N VAL A 350 1.62 4.17 -5.54
CA VAL A 350 1.03 5.08 -4.57
C VAL A 350 0.06 4.36 -3.64
N HIS A 351 -0.03 4.87 -2.39
CA HIS A 351 -1.13 4.57 -1.50
C HIS A 351 -2.02 5.82 -1.45
N VAL A 352 -3.24 5.66 -1.87
CA VAL A 352 -4.28 6.69 -1.77
C VAL A 352 -5.16 6.34 -0.59
N VAL A 353 -5.26 7.27 0.37
CA VAL A 353 -6.05 7.11 1.59
C VAL A 353 -6.86 8.38 1.80
N HIS A 354 -8.18 8.24 1.92
CA HIS A 354 -9.08 9.38 2.02
C HIS A 354 -10.34 9.05 2.83
N PRO A 355 -11.04 10.03 3.42
CA PRO A 355 -12.35 9.79 4.03
C PRO A 355 -13.39 9.36 3.00
N PRO A 356 -14.39 8.55 3.39
CA PRO A 356 -15.58 8.33 2.58
C PRO A 356 -16.23 9.68 2.24
N GLY A 357 -16.73 9.79 1.01
CA GLY A 357 -17.39 11.01 0.53
C GLY A 357 -16.48 12.10 -0.03
N ILE A 358 -15.16 11.99 0.10
CA ILE A 358 -14.23 12.83 -0.66
C ILE A 358 -14.17 12.29 -2.09
N PRO A 359 -14.54 13.10 -3.10
CA PRO A 359 -14.51 12.66 -4.48
C PRO A 359 -13.05 12.48 -4.94
N LEU A 360 -12.79 11.36 -5.59
CA LEU A 360 -11.51 11.14 -6.28
C LEU A 360 -11.49 11.99 -7.57
N PRO A 361 -10.30 12.45 -7.99
CA PRO A 361 -10.17 13.10 -9.29
C PRO A 361 -10.51 12.15 -10.45
N ASP A 362 -10.79 12.71 -11.62
CA ASP A 362 -11.08 11.93 -12.83
C ASP A 362 -9.92 10.98 -13.15
N SER A 363 -10.27 9.72 -13.47
CA SER A 363 -9.34 8.63 -13.72
C SER A 363 -9.43 8.11 -15.15
N GLU A 364 -8.33 7.59 -15.64
CA GLU A 364 -8.26 6.82 -16.89
C GLU A 364 -8.24 5.30 -16.62
N GLY A 365 -8.83 4.87 -15.50
CA GLY A 365 -9.01 3.47 -15.13
C GLY A 365 -7.97 2.91 -14.16
N ASN A 366 -7.00 3.72 -13.71
CA ASN A 366 -5.97 3.31 -12.74
C ASN A 366 -6.26 3.74 -11.29
N TRP A 367 -7.39 4.38 -11.03
CA TRP A 367 -7.98 4.57 -9.70
C TRP A 367 -9.49 4.73 -9.76
#